data_2c05f4c2836fce60faf1113e7a4a9900
#
_entry.id   2c05f4c2836fce60faf1113e7a4a9900
#
_cell.length_a   1.000
_cell.length_b   1.000
_cell.length_c   1.000
_cell.angle_alpha   90.00
_cell.angle_beta   90.00
_cell.angle_gamma   90.00
#
_symmetry.space_group_name_H-M   'P 1'
#
loop_
_entity.id
_entity.type
_entity.pdbx_description
1 polymer ?
#
loop_
_entity_poly.entity_id
_entity_poly.type
_entity_poly.pdbx_seq_one_letter_code
_entity_poly.pdbx_strand_id
1 'polypeptide(L)'
;MSVPSAERPRPYEVCVCFLVRAAGGSHRVDAGAGHDRSGAASDQREVLLGRKLRGLGAGLLVGPGGKVEAGESAVEAVAREVAEECSVVLDPGRLRVAGRVRYQFPSRPSWDQNSTVFVAGGWTGDPQPSAELEPGWHAVERVPYARMWDDARLWLPQVLAGGTVDAYFRFGSDLSTVEAWASADAGGSMSWQPLPRR
;
A
#
# COMPACT_ATOMS: atom_id res chain seq x y z
N MET A 1 -40.28 16.14 -15.25
CA MET A 1 -39.99 14.88 -14.58
C MET A 1 -38.46 14.86 -14.30
N SER A 2 -38.06 15.14 -13.05
CA SER A 2 -36.67 15.07 -12.66
C SER A 2 -36.26 13.61 -12.54
N VAL A 3 -35.27 13.18 -13.34
CA VAL A 3 -34.64 11.86 -13.20
C VAL A 3 -33.92 11.84 -11.84
N PRO A 4 -34.21 10.89 -10.94
CA PRO A 4 -33.47 10.80 -9.69
C PRO A 4 -32.00 10.59 -10.04
N SER A 5 -31.13 11.47 -9.50
CA SER A 5 -29.69 11.31 -9.57
C SER A 5 -29.36 9.98 -8.88
N ALA A 6 -28.86 9.00 -9.64
CA ALA A 6 -28.44 7.75 -9.07
C ALA A 6 -27.38 8.05 -8.00
N GLU A 7 -27.68 7.66 -6.76
CA GLU A 7 -26.78 7.87 -5.63
C GLU A 7 -25.46 7.14 -5.92
N ARG A 8 -24.34 7.87 -5.80
CA ARG A 8 -23.02 7.32 -6.07
C ARG A 8 -22.74 6.17 -5.08
N PRO A 9 -22.25 5.00 -5.53
CA PRO A 9 -21.92 3.91 -4.63
C PRO A 9 -20.95 4.37 -3.54
N ARG A 10 -21.10 3.85 -2.33
CA ARG A 10 -20.14 4.13 -1.26
C ARG A 10 -18.79 3.50 -1.63
N PRO A 11 -17.66 4.22 -1.41
CA PRO A 11 -16.33 3.66 -1.62
C PRO A 11 -16.11 2.39 -0.79
N TYR A 12 -15.34 1.44 -1.31
CA TYR A 12 -14.88 0.31 -0.52
C TYR A 12 -13.85 0.77 0.51
N GLU A 13 -13.91 0.16 1.69
CA GLU A 13 -12.79 0.22 2.63
C GLU A 13 -11.80 -0.90 2.27
N VAL A 14 -10.53 -0.53 2.08
CA VAL A 14 -9.45 -1.47 1.75
C VAL A 14 -8.23 -1.19 2.61
N CYS A 15 -7.33 -2.14 2.67
CA CYS A 15 -6.03 -1.98 3.31
C CYS A 15 -4.91 -2.36 2.34
N VAL A 16 -3.73 -1.78 2.52
CA VAL A 16 -2.50 -2.14 1.82
C VAL A 16 -1.33 -2.09 2.79
N CYS A 17 -0.43 -3.07 2.71
CA CYS A 17 0.76 -3.15 3.56
C CYS A 17 2.04 -3.13 2.73
N PHE A 18 3.03 -2.37 3.21
CA PHE A 18 4.40 -2.39 2.69
C PHE A 18 5.31 -3.00 3.76
N LEU A 19 5.74 -4.25 3.54
CA LEU A 19 6.71 -4.90 4.40
C LEU A 19 8.09 -4.37 4.04
N VAL A 20 8.83 -3.84 5.02
CA VAL A 20 10.14 -3.21 4.81
C VAL A 20 11.19 -3.88 5.68
N ARG A 21 12.32 -4.25 5.08
CA ARG A 21 13.47 -4.86 5.78
C ARG A 21 14.80 -4.21 5.38
N ALA A 22 15.85 -4.47 6.14
CA ALA A 22 17.22 -4.21 5.69
C ALA A 22 17.58 -5.19 4.54
N ALA A 23 18.31 -4.72 3.54
CA ALA A 23 18.71 -5.55 2.41
C ALA A 23 19.59 -6.71 2.86
N GLY A 24 19.30 -7.93 2.37
CA GLY A 24 20.02 -9.15 2.73
C GLY A 24 19.72 -9.69 4.14
N GLY A 25 18.83 -9.06 4.89
CA GLY A 25 18.42 -9.50 6.22
C GLY A 25 17.36 -10.62 6.16
N SER A 26 17.61 -11.77 6.80
CA SER A 26 16.56 -12.71 7.15
C SER A 26 15.78 -12.14 8.34
N HIS A 27 14.49 -11.86 8.19
CA HIS A 27 13.61 -11.44 9.28
C HIS A 27 13.22 -12.68 10.11
N ARG A 28 14.12 -13.10 11.02
CA ARG A 28 13.72 -13.94 12.16
C ARG A 28 13.53 -13.03 13.36
N VAL A 29 12.35 -13.02 13.94
CA VAL A 29 12.14 -12.54 15.30
C VAL A 29 12.71 -13.60 16.22
N ASP A 30 14.04 -13.59 16.42
CA ASP A 30 14.65 -14.40 17.48
C ASP A 30 14.25 -13.80 18.83
N ALA A 31 13.44 -14.53 19.57
CA ALA A 31 13.19 -14.29 20.96
C ALA A 31 14.49 -14.65 21.74
N GLY A 32 15.34 -13.66 22.00
CA GLY A 32 16.50 -13.86 22.86
C GLY A 32 17.74 -13.08 22.48
N ALA A 33 18.09 -12.13 23.32
CA ALA A 33 19.30 -11.36 23.49
C ALA A 33 20.60 -11.85 22.79
N GLY A 34 21.23 -10.93 22.07
CA GLY A 34 22.60 -11.06 21.62
C GLY A 34 22.99 -9.89 20.72
N HIS A 35 23.60 -8.84 21.29
CA HIS A 35 24.23 -7.78 20.51
C HIS A 35 25.51 -8.34 19.91
N ASP A 36 25.47 -8.70 18.65
CA ASP A 36 26.71 -8.79 17.86
C ASP A 36 26.72 -7.66 16.82
N ARG A 37 27.56 -6.66 17.10
CA ARG A 37 27.84 -5.52 16.21
C ARG A 37 29.14 -5.84 15.47
N SER A 38 29.08 -6.59 14.37
CA SER A 38 30.19 -6.64 13.44
C SER A 38 29.71 -7.04 12.04
N GLY A 39 29.44 -6.06 11.24
CA GLY A 39 29.12 -6.15 9.83
C GLY A 39 28.51 -4.82 9.43
N ALA A 40 29.13 -4.07 8.51
CA ALA A 40 28.52 -2.88 7.91
C ALA A 40 27.19 -3.29 7.28
N ALA A 41 26.10 -3.20 8.05
CA ALA A 41 24.75 -3.36 7.53
C ALA A 41 24.59 -2.31 6.43
N SER A 42 24.40 -2.75 5.19
CA SER A 42 24.11 -1.84 4.09
C SER A 42 22.88 -1.04 4.51
N ASP A 43 22.98 0.28 4.45
CA ASP A 43 21.89 1.23 4.75
C ASP A 43 20.73 1.07 3.75
N GLN A 44 20.82 0.07 2.88
CA GLN A 44 19.86 -0.26 1.84
C GLN A 44 18.69 -1.02 2.44
N ARG A 45 17.50 -0.54 2.14
CA ARG A 45 16.24 -1.17 2.54
C ARG A 45 15.54 -1.77 1.33
N GLU A 46 14.78 -2.82 1.57
CA GLU A 46 13.92 -3.45 0.58
C GLU A 46 12.46 -3.39 1.03
N VAL A 47 11.57 -3.24 0.06
CA VAL A 47 10.12 -3.32 0.24
C VAL A 47 9.58 -4.52 -0.53
N LEU A 48 8.64 -5.25 0.08
CA LEU A 48 7.90 -6.31 -0.59
C LEU A 48 6.80 -5.69 -1.46
N LEU A 49 6.84 -5.99 -2.76
CA LEU A 49 5.76 -5.72 -3.69
C LEU A 49 5.40 -7.05 -4.37
N GLY A 50 4.14 -7.21 -4.75
CA GLY A 50 3.69 -8.37 -5.47
C GLY A 50 3.09 -8.01 -6.82
N ARG A 51 3.34 -8.84 -7.85
CA ARG A 51 2.60 -8.75 -9.09
C ARG A 51 1.20 -9.31 -8.87
N LYS A 52 0.19 -8.45 -8.99
CA LYS A 52 -1.21 -8.88 -8.83
C LYS A 52 -1.64 -9.74 -10.00
N LEU A 53 -2.17 -10.93 -9.71
CA LEU A 53 -2.48 -11.93 -10.73
C LEU A 53 -3.93 -11.85 -11.22
N ARG A 54 -4.83 -11.27 -10.41
CA ARG A 54 -6.26 -11.16 -10.75
C ARG A 54 -6.92 -9.93 -10.12
N GLY A 55 -8.13 -9.62 -10.59
CA GLY A 55 -8.94 -8.52 -10.06
C GLY A 55 -8.47 -7.13 -10.50
N LEU A 56 -8.83 -6.11 -9.73
CA LEU A 56 -8.49 -4.72 -10.01
C LEU A 56 -6.98 -4.52 -9.88
N GLY A 57 -6.35 -3.99 -10.93
CA GLY A 57 -4.90 -3.80 -11.00
C GLY A 57 -4.11 -5.06 -11.38
N ALA A 58 -4.74 -6.10 -11.93
CA ALA A 58 -4.03 -7.28 -12.43
C ALA A 58 -2.89 -6.90 -13.39
N GLY A 59 -1.70 -7.47 -13.16
CA GLY A 59 -0.46 -7.16 -13.88
C GLY A 59 0.39 -6.07 -13.23
N LEU A 60 -0.17 -5.21 -12.37
CA LEU A 60 0.58 -4.19 -11.66
C LEU A 60 1.31 -4.77 -10.42
N LEU A 61 2.35 -4.07 -9.99
CA LEU A 61 2.99 -4.29 -8.71
C LEU A 61 2.24 -3.49 -7.62
N VAL A 62 1.90 -4.17 -6.55
CA VAL A 62 1.16 -3.60 -5.42
C VAL A 62 1.76 -4.10 -4.09
N GLY A 63 1.50 -3.41 -3.00
CA GLY A 63 1.64 -4.01 -1.66
C GLY A 63 0.55 -5.06 -1.45
N PRO A 64 0.79 -6.14 -0.69
CA PRO A 64 -0.27 -7.08 -0.30
C PRO A 64 -1.38 -6.35 0.46
N GLY A 65 -2.62 -6.78 0.24
CA GLY A 65 -3.79 -6.16 0.84
C GLY A 65 -5.06 -6.34 0.03
N GLY A 66 -6.17 -5.99 0.63
CA GLY A 66 -7.48 -6.18 0.02
C GLY A 66 -8.60 -5.46 0.75
N LYS A 67 -9.81 -6.00 0.65
CA LYS A 67 -11.01 -5.38 1.23
C LYS A 67 -11.08 -5.62 2.74
N VAL A 68 -11.53 -4.60 3.45
CA VAL A 68 -11.94 -4.76 4.85
C VAL A 68 -13.34 -5.38 4.84
N GLU A 69 -13.49 -6.54 5.47
CA GLU A 69 -14.76 -7.24 5.56
C GLU A 69 -15.69 -6.64 6.61
N ALA A 70 -16.97 -7.01 6.54
CA ALA A 70 -17.96 -6.48 7.48
C ALA A 70 -17.65 -6.94 8.92
N GLY A 71 -17.49 -5.98 9.83
CA GLY A 71 -17.14 -6.22 11.22
C GLY A 71 -15.65 -6.36 11.50
N GLU A 72 -14.81 -6.30 10.47
CA GLU A 72 -13.35 -6.36 10.58
C GLU A 72 -12.76 -4.94 10.70
N SER A 73 -11.76 -4.76 11.53
CA SER A 73 -10.94 -3.56 11.53
C SER A 73 -9.90 -3.59 10.40
N ALA A 74 -9.38 -2.44 9.99
CA ALA A 74 -8.34 -2.38 8.97
C ALA A 74 -7.04 -3.11 9.38
N VAL A 75 -6.76 -3.22 10.69
CA VAL A 75 -5.61 -3.97 11.22
C VAL A 75 -5.83 -5.49 11.09
N GLU A 76 -7.03 -5.97 11.39
CA GLU A 76 -7.39 -7.38 11.20
C GLU A 76 -7.38 -7.73 9.71
N ALA A 77 -7.98 -6.89 8.86
CA ALA A 77 -7.98 -7.06 7.42
C ALA A 77 -6.56 -7.19 6.84
N VAL A 78 -5.66 -6.27 7.21
CA VAL A 78 -4.31 -6.29 6.67
C VAL A 78 -3.52 -7.50 7.15
N ALA A 79 -3.74 -7.97 8.38
CA ALA A 79 -3.09 -9.18 8.88
C ALA A 79 -3.59 -10.43 8.14
N ARG A 80 -4.89 -10.55 7.89
CA ARG A 80 -5.50 -11.63 7.12
C ARG A 80 -5.02 -11.63 5.66
N GLU A 81 -5.12 -10.49 4.97
CA GLU A 81 -4.75 -10.36 3.56
C GLU A 81 -3.26 -10.66 3.31
N VAL A 82 -2.36 -10.17 4.18
CA VAL A 82 -0.92 -10.45 4.07
C VAL A 82 -0.64 -11.95 4.29
N ALA A 83 -1.35 -12.59 5.22
CA ALA A 83 -1.21 -14.03 5.44
C ALA A 83 -1.73 -14.84 4.23
N GLU A 84 -2.87 -14.47 3.65
CA GLU A 84 -3.47 -15.12 2.49
C GLU A 84 -2.66 -14.91 1.21
N GLU A 85 -2.20 -13.68 0.94
CA GLU A 85 -1.50 -13.34 -0.29
C GLU A 85 0.00 -13.68 -0.28
N CYS A 86 0.65 -13.70 0.91
CA CYS A 86 2.10 -13.85 1.03
C CYS A 86 2.55 -14.97 1.99
N SER A 87 1.65 -15.65 2.72
CA SER A 87 1.98 -16.67 3.71
C SER A 87 2.89 -16.18 4.85
N VAL A 88 2.80 -14.90 5.22
CA VAL A 88 3.53 -14.31 6.35
C VAL A 88 2.57 -13.80 7.42
N VAL A 89 3.00 -13.88 8.67
CA VAL A 89 2.25 -13.41 9.84
C VAL A 89 2.89 -12.11 10.33
N LEU A 90 2.14 -11.01 10.28
CA LEU A 90 2.60 -9.70 10.74
C LEU A 90 2.78 -9.66 12.25
N ASP A 91 3.81 -8.96 12.71
CA ASP A 91 3.98 -8.59 14.12
C ASP A 91 3.19 -7.30 14.40
N PRO A 92 2.09 -7.34 15.18
CA PRO A 92 1.28 -6.16 15.48
C PRO A 92 2.08 -5.05 16.17
N GLY A 93 3.11 -5.40 16.96
CA GLY A 93 3.99 -4.44 17.64
C GLY A 93 4.91 -3.68 16.69
N ARG A 94 5.06 -4.14 15.45
CA ARG A 94 5.88 -3.52 14.41
C ARG A 94 5.06 -3.12 13.17
N LEU A 95 3.75 -3.05 13.32
CA LEU A 95 2.83 -2.57 12.30
C LEU A 95 2.46 -1.11 12.57
N ARG A 96 2.77 -0.23 11.62
CA ARG A 96 2.50 1.20 11.70
C ARG A 96 1.44 1.59 10.67
N VAL A 97 0.40 2.31 11.11
CA VAL A 97 -0.50 3.02 10.20
C VAL A 97 0.27 4.19 9.59
N ALA A 98 0.42 4.19 8.28
CA ALA A 98 1.10 5.24 7.53
C ALA A 98 0.14 6.29 6.98
N GLY A 99 -1.17 6.08 7.10
CA GLY A 99 -2.18 7.06 6.72
C GLY A 99 -3.27 6.51 5.82
N ARG A 100 -3.86 7.40 5.02
CA ARG A 100 -5.00 7.07 4.15
C ARG A 100 -4.81 7.63 2.76
N VAL A 101 -5.26 6.86 1.77
CA VAL A 101 -5.36 7.28 0.37
C VAL A 101 -6.76 6.99 -0.12
N ARG A 102 -7.39 7.97 -0.76
CA ARG A 102 -8.75 7.87 -1.29
C ARG A 102 -8.72 7.95 -2.80
N TYR A 103 -9.40 7.03 -3.44
CA TYR A 103 -9.42 6.89 -4.89
C TYR A 103 -10.81 7.14 -5.45
N GLN A 104 -10.87 7.99 -6.46
CA GLN A 104 -12.06 8.26 -7.26
C GLN A 104 -11.86 7.83 -8.70
N PHE A 105 -12.82 7.09 -9.23
CA PHE A 105 -12.91 6.70 -10.62
C PHE A 105 -14.23 7.23 -11.20
N PRO A 106 -14.29 8.50 -11.68
CA PRO A 106 -15.55 9.11 -12.15
C PRO A 106 -16.26 8.31 -13.22
N SER A 107 -15.53 7.69 -14.16
CA SER A 107 -16.07 6.83 -15.22
C SER A 107 -16.45 5.43 -14.74
N ARG A 108 -16.06 5.02 -13.51
CA ARG A 108 -16.40 3.74 -12.92
C ARG A 108 -16.53 3.84 -11.38
N PRO A 109 -17.59 4.49 -10.87
CA PRO A 109 -17.74 4.77 -9.42
C PRO A 109 -17.74 3.52 -8.53
N SER A 110 -18.04 2.34 -9.08
CA SER A 110 -17.93 1.06 -8.36
C SER A 110 -16.49 0.67 -8.00
N TRP A 111 -15.49 1.41 -8.46
CA TRP A 111 -14.06 1.24 -8.12
C TRP A 111 -13.57 2.24 -7.07
N ASP A 112 -14.41 3.20 -6.65
CA ASP A 112 -14.04 4.15 -5.62
C ASP A 112 -13.65 3.41 -4.33
N GLN A 113 -12.52 3.81 -3.71
CA GLN A 113 -11.93 3.13 -2.56
C GLN A 113 -11.36 4.12 -1.55
N ASN A 114 -11.41 3.74 -0.27
CA ASN A 114 -10.66 4.35 0.81
C ASN A 114 -9.64 3.32 1.31
N SER A 115 -8.37 3.59 1.12
CA SER A 115 -7.29 2.68 1.52
C SER A 115 -6.61 3.14 2.79
N THR A 116 -6.57 2.29 3.81
CA THR A 116 -5.68 2.45 4.95
C THR A 116 -4.31 1.87 4.60
N VAL A 117 -3.26 2.69 4.71
CA VAL A 117 -1.90 2.32 4.36
C VAL A 117 -1.14 1.91 5.61
N PHE A 118 -0.51 0.74 5.56
CA PHE A 118 0.33 0.20 6.62
C PHE A 118 1.78 0.02 6.17
N VAL A 119 2.70 0.13 7.11
CA VAL A 119 4.10 -0.29 6.95
C VAL A 119 4.43 -1.28 8.06
N ALA A 120 4.91 -2.45 7.69
CA ALA A 120 5.35 -3.50 8.60
C ALA A 120 6.87 -3.61 8.61
N GLY A 121 7.47 -3.50 9.81
CA GLY A 121 8.89 -3.69 10.05
C GLY A 121 9.22 -5.03 10.73
N GLY A 122 8.22 -5.93 10.89
CA GLY A 122 8.40 -7.24 11.50
C GLY A 122 7.28 -8.21 11.14
N TRP A 123 7.65 -9.46 10.91
CA TRP A 123 6.75 -10.58 10.60
C TRP A 123 7.47 -11.91 10.81
N THR A 124 6.73 -13.01 10.75
CA THR A 124 7.27 -14.37 10.70
C THR A 124 6.89 -15.06 9.40
N GLY A 125 7.71 -16.01 8.96
CA GLY A 125 7.56 -16.69 7.66
C GLY A 125 8.31 -15.98 6.53
N ASP A 126 8.47 -16.69 5.42
CA ASP A 126 9.07 -16.16 4.19
C ASP A 126 7.96 -15.94 3.16
N PRO A 127 7.92 -14.78 2.48
CA PRO A 127 6.90 -14.50 1.49
C PRO A 127 6.87 -15.57 0.38
N GLN A 128 5.70 -16.14 0.16
CA GLN A 128 5.44 -17.15 -0.87
C GLN A 128 4.39 -16.65 -1.85
N PRO A 129 4.44 -17.07 -3.12
CA PRO A 129 3.40 -16.74 -4.08
C PRO A 129 2.08 -17.43 -3.74
N SER A 130 0.98 -16.74 -4.03
CA SER A 130 -0.38 -17.26 -3.92
C SER A 130 -1.08 -17.25 -5.29
N ALA A 131 -2.35 -17.63 -5.31
CA ALA A 131 -3.18 -17.53 -6.51
C ALA A 131 -3.51 -16.05 -6.89
N GLU A 132 -3.24 -15.09 -5.99
CA GLU A 132 -3.59 -13.68 -6.16
C GLU A 132 -2.39 -12.77 -6.35
N LEU A 133 -1.25 -13.12 -5.72
CA LEU A 133 -0.07 -12.26 -5.67
C LEU A 133 1.22 -13.07 -5.85
N GLU A 134 2.12 -12.56 -6.67
CA GLU A 134 3.49 -13.08 -6.81
C GLU A 134 4.45 -12.07 -6.18
N PRO A 135 4.90 -12.30 -4.91
CA PRO A 135 5.70 -11.35 -4.16
C PRO A 135 7.16 -11.32 -4.60
N GLY A 136 7.79 -10.15 -4.47
CA GLY A 136 9.22 -9.96 -4.73
C GLY A 136 9.77 -8.77 -3.96
N TRP A 137 11.04 -8.84 -3.57
CA TRP A 137 11.74 -7.77 -2.88
C TRP A 137 12.30 -6.76 -3.86
N HIS A 138 12.12 -5.48 -3.57
CA HIS A 138 12.61 -4.36 -4.38
C HIS A 138 13.38 -3.39 -3.49
N ALA A 139 14.55 -2.95 -3.93
CA ALA A 139 15.26 -1.87 -3.23
C ALA A 139 14.38 -0.62 -3.17
N VAL A 140 14.27 -0.02 -1.97
CA VAL A 140 13.40 1.16 -1.75
C VAL A 140 13.78 2.31 -2.69
N GLU A 141 15.07 2.46 -3.01
CA GLU A 141 15.59 3.49 -3.91
C GLU A 141 15.30 3.21 -5.39
N ARG A 142 14.85 1.99 -5.71
CA ARG A 142 14.61 1.52 -7.09
C ARG A 142 13.22 0.90 -7.27
N VAL A 143 12.24 1.36 -6.48
CA VAL A 143 10.84 0.94 -6.64
C VAL A 143 10.38 1.23 -8.08
N PRO A 144 9.88 0.21 -8.80
CA PRO A 144 9.49 0.37 -10.21
C PRO A 144 8.11 1.02 -10.35
N TYR A 145 7.97 2.29 -10.00
CA TYR A 145 6.70 3.05 -10.01
C TYR A 145 5.95 2.97 -11.35
N ALA A 146 6.66 2.86 -12.48
CA ALA A 146 6.04 2.72 -13.79
C ALA A 146 5.24 1.40 -13.97
N ARG A 147 5.42 0.43 -13.05
CA ARG A 147 4.69 -0.84 -13.02
C ARG A 147 3.63 -0.87 -11.93
N MET A 148 3.41 0.23 -11.22
CA MET A 148 2.42 0.40 -10.17
C MET A 148 1.26 1.27 -10.67
N TRP A 149 0.24 1.47 -9.84
CA TRP A 149 -0.76 2.50 -10.06
C TRP A 149 -0.09 3.88 -10.14
N ASP A 150 -0.55 4.76 -11.02
CA ASP A 150 0.08 6.06 -11.32
C ASP A 150 0.19 6.99 -10.09
N ASP A 151 -0.68 6.84 -9.10
CA ASP A 151 -0.64 7.56 -7.83
C ASP A 151 0.53 7.17 -6.93
N ALA A 152 1.02 5.92 -7.02
CA ALA A 152 2.04 5.40 -6.10
C ALA A 152 3.32 6.25 -6.09
N ARG A 153 3.74 6.79 -7.24
CA ARG A 153 4.91 7.68 -7.35
C ARG A 153 4.76 9.00 -6.61
N LEU A 154 3.53 9.41 -6.27
CA LEU A 154 3.24 10.69 -5.64
C LEU A 154 3.28 10.62 -4.10
N TRP A 155 3.01 9.46 -3.52
CA TRP A 155 2.90 9.33 -2.06
C TRP A 155 3.78 8.24 -1.45
N LEU A 156 4.01 7.12 -2.16
CA LEU A 156 4.74 5.98 -1.59
C LEU A 156 6.20 6.30 -1.23
N PRO A 157 6.96 7.14 -1.99
CA PRO A 157 8.31 7.53 -1.58
C PRO A 157 8.36 8.13 -0.17
N GLN A 158 7.43 9.01 0.17
CA GLN A 158 7.32 9.62 1.50
C GLN A 158 7.01 8.59 2.59
N VAL A 159 6.11 7.65 2.32
CA VAL A 159 5.75 6.58 3.26
C VAL A 159 6.93 5.65 3.52
N LEU A 160 7.66 5.26 2.47
CA LEU A 160 8.86 4.42 2.59
C LEU A 160 10.02 5.15 3.29
N ALA A 161 10.06 6.49 3.22
CA ALA A 161 10.99 7.31 4.00
C ALA A 161 10.58 7.45 5.48
N GLY A 162 9.49 6.82 5.92
CA GLY A 162 9.00 6.87 7.31
C GLY A 162 7.92 7.92 7.57
N GLY A 163 7.56 8.71 6.56
CA GLY A 163 6.47 9.69 6.64
C GLY A 163 5.08 9.09 6.62
N THR A 164 4.07 9.95 6.60
CA THR A 164 2.65 9.58 6.53
C THR A 164 2.03 10.13 5.26
N VAL A 165 0.86 9.59 4.88
CA VAL A 165 0.06 10.06 3.75
C VAL A 165 -1.37 10.33 4.19
N ASP A 166 -1.94 11.45 3.73
CA ASP A 166 -3.38 11.68 3.68
C ASP A 166 -3.67 12.36 2.34
N ALA A 167 -4.14 11.58 1.38
CA ALA A 167 -4.25 12.02 0.01
C ALA A 167 -5.54 11.56 -0.66
N TYR A 168 -5.91 12.29 -1.70
CA TYR A 168 -7.06 12.06 -2.56
C TYR A 168 -6.60 12.01 -4.02
N PHE A 169 -6.94 10.96 -4.74
CA PHE A 169 -6.61 10.81 -6.16
C PHE A 169 -7.86 10.63 -7.01
N ARG A 170 -7.93 11.37 -8.10
CA ARG A 170 -8.94 11.19 -9.13
C ARG A 170 -8.29 10.66 -10.39
N PHE A 171 -8.74 9.49 -10.82
CA PHE A 171 -8.30 8.84 -12.04
C PHE A 171 -9.11 9.30 -13.25
N GLY A 172 -8.46 9.34 -14.41
CA GLY A 172 -9.05 9.68 -15.67
C GLY A 172 -10.00 8.61 -16.23
N SER A 173 -10.54 8.88 -17.39
CA SER A 173 -11.45 7.96 -18.09
C SER A 173 -10.76 6.68 -18.54
N ASP A 174 -9.43 6.67 -18.65
CA ASP A 174 -8.58 5.51 -18.92
C ASP A 174 -8.45 4.56 -17.71
N LEU A 175 -8.98 4.96 -16.53
CA LEU A 175 -8.94 4.20 -15.27
C LEU A 175 -7.53 3.89 -14.76
N SER A 176 -6.50 4.54 -15.27
CA SER A 176 -5.09 4.24 -14.99
C SER A 176 -4.24 5.47 -14.67
N THR A 177 -4.56 6.61 -15.26
CA THR A 177 -3.80 7.86 -15.10
C THR A 177 -4.46 8.77 -14.07
N VAL A 178 -3.68 9.33 -13.15
CA VAL A 178 -4.14 10.36 -12.22
C VAL A 178 -4.34 11.68 -12.97
N GLU A 179 -5.54 12.24 -12.92
CA GLU A 179 -5.87 13.56 -13.47
C GLU A 179 -5.77 14.68 -12.45
N ALA A 180 -6.07 14.38 -11.18
CA ALA A 180 -6.01 15.34 -10.11
C ALA A 180 -5.72 14.65 -8.78
N TRP A 181 -5.03 15.34 -7.88
CA TRP A 181 -4.79 14.86 -6.54
C TRP A 181 -4.75 16.00 -5.53
N ALA A 182 -5.03 15.68 -4.29
CA ALA A 182 -4.90 16.59 -3.16
C ALA A 182 -4.23 15.86 -2.00
N SER A 183 -3.46 16.59 -1.21
CA SER A 183 -2.88 16.09 0.02
C SER A 183 -3.19 17.01 1.18
N ALA A 184 -3.29 16.45 2.40
CA ALA A 184 -3.36 17.24 3.61
C ALA A 184 -2.01 17.92 3.88
N ASP A 185 -2.06 19.19 4.29
CA ASP A 185 -0.92 19.89 4.88
C ASP A 185 -0.72 19.48 6.36
N ALA A 186 0.31 20.06 7.00
CA ALA A 186 0.59 19.81 8.41
C ALA A 186 -0.55 20.23 9.36
N GLY A 187 -1.47 21.08 8.92
CA GLY A 187 -2.68 21.50 9.64
C GLY A 187 -3.92 20.66 9.33
N GLY A 188 -3.79 19.64 8.47
CA GLY A 188 -4.88 18.76 8.05
C GLY A 188 -5.80 19.32 6.97
N SER A 189 -5.50 20.50 6.41
CA SER A 189 -6.24 21.06 5.29
C SER A 189 -5.85 20.38 3.99
N MET A 190 -6.86 19.90 3.24
CA MET A 190 -6.64 19.30 1.91
C MET A 190 -6.43 20.39 0.88
N SER A 191 -5.33 20.32 0.14
CA SER A 191 -5.04 21.25 -0.95
C SER A 191 -4.72 20.49 -2.24
N TRP A 192 -5.28 20.97 -3.37
CA TRP A 192 -5.00 20.41 -4.69
C TRP A 192 -3.55 20.71 -5.07
N GLN A 193 -2.87 19.68 -5.52
CA GLN A 193 -1.48 19.74 -5.92
C GLN A 193 -1.36 19.71 -7.45
N PRO A 194 -0.42 20.46 -8.05
CA PRO A 194 -0.11 20.28 -9.46
C PRO A 194 0.45 18.88 -9.70
N LEU A 195 0.06 18.26 -10.82
CA LEU A 195 0.67 17.00 -11.22
C LEU A 195 2.15 17.26 -11.58
N PRO A 196 3.09 16.51 -11.00
CA PRO A 196 4.49 16.61 -11.38
C PRO A 196 4.65 16.22 -12.85
N ARG A 197 5.53 16.90 -13.58
CA ARG A 197 5.87 16.52 -14.97
C ARG A 197 6.44 15.10 -14.98
N ARG A 198 5.96 14.32 -15.93
CA ARG A 198 6.49 12.95 -16.20
C ARG A 198 7.89 13.01 -16.77
#